data_c99df010488ec24734f25eae8d8c1011
#
_entry.id   c99df010488ec24734f25eae8d8c1011
#
_cell.length_a   1.000
_cell.length_b   1.000
_cell.length_c   1.000
_cell.angle_alpha   90.00
_cell.angle_beta   90.00
_cell.angle_gamma   90.00
#
_symmetry.space_group_name_H-M   'P 1'
#
loop_
_entity.id
_entity.type
_entity.pdbx_description
1 polymer ?
#
loop_
_entity_poly.entity_id
_entity_poly.type
_entity_poly.pdbx_seq_one_letter_code
_entity_poly.pdbx_strand_id
1 'polypeptide(L)'
;MALLRNAAQEKFCELKEILRPKLAEGLIVAFSGGVDSAFLTWAAERERQVSGGKLAALTTLSESFSQAERADAERFIETHGIPHFWHESKEMLNPEYTINDRNRCFHCKTELFNICHEVAREHDFKWIAYGYNASDRGDIRPGHKAAVENSILSPLAEAGLTKDDIRLLMRENGLEMADKPASPCLSSRLMTGVFITPRKLKDVEDFEAILRKGGLRVFRVRLHEDGSTKFLRLEVVPGEMQLALQLREKLVNEGRARGYTWVTLDLAGYTTGGGNRLAK
;
A
#
# COMPACT_ATOMS: atom_id res chain seq x y z
N MET A 1 -22.96 13.07 -13.28
CA MET A 1 -21.97 13.59 -12.31
C MET A 1 -22.61 13.99 -10.98
N ALA A 2 -23.64 14.84 -10.94
CA ALA A 2 -24.29 15.26 -9.68
C ALA A 2 -24.87 14.08 -8.86
N LEU A 3 -25.54 13.11 -9.49
CA LEU A 3 -26.08 11.93 -8.81
C LEU A 3 -25.00 11.05 -8.17
N LEU A 4 -23.88 10.83 -8.85
CA LEU A 4 -22.76 10.05 -8.30
C LEU A 4 -22.11 10.77 -7.12
N ARG A 5 -22.01 12.09 -7.18
CA ARG A 5 -21.52 12.92 -6.10
C ARG A 5 -22.42 12.81 -4.86
N ASN A 6 -23.73 12.90 -5.02
CA ASN A 6 -24.69 12.76 -3.92
C ASN A 6 -24.60 11.38 -3.27
N ALA A 7 -24.54 10.31 -4.07
CA ALA A 7 -24.38 8.95 -3.55
C ALA A 7 -23.06 8.76 -2.77
N ALA A 8 -21.95 9.32 -3.23
CA ALA A 8 -20.68 9.26 -2.51
C ALA A 8 -20.74 10.04 -1.18
N GLN A 9 -21.43 11.20 -1.16
CA GLN A 9 -21.62 11.98 0.07
C GLN A 9 -22.53 11.26 1.09
N GLU A 10 -23.58 10.57 0.65
CA GLU A 10 -24.44 9.75 1.53
C GLU A 10 -23.61 8.65 2.20
N LYS A 11 -22.81 7.91 1.43
CA LYS A 11 -21.89 6.88 1.96
C LYS A 11 -20.83 7.47 2.90
N PHE A 12 -20.38 8.69 2.63
CA PHE A 12 -19.45 9.38 3.52
C PHE A 12 -20.10 9.78 4.85
N CYS A 13 -21.38 10.16 4.84
CA CYS A 13 -22.14 10.37 6.06
C CYS A 13 -22.29 9.06 6.85
N GLU A 14 -22.60 7.95 6.18
CA GLU A 14 -22.66 6.62 6.80
C GLU A 14 -21.32 6.22 7.43
N LEU A 15 -20.21 6.45 6.71
CA LEU A 15 -18.88 6.20 7.27
C LEU A 15 -18.65 6.95 8.58
N LYS A 16 -19.06 8.22 8.68
CA LYS A 16 -18.93 9.01 9.92
C LYS A 16 -19.75 8.41 11.07
N GLU A 17 -20.98 7.97 10.79
CA GLU A 17 -21.82 7.32 11.81
C GLU A 17 -21.20 5.99 12.30
N ILE A 18 -20.59 5.21 11.41
CA ILE A 18 -19.85 4.00 11.75
C ILE A 18 -18.63 4.32 12.62
N LEU A 19 -17.89 5.38 12.32
CA LEU A 19 -16.65 5.76 13.02
C LEU A 19 -16.89 6.36 14.40
N ARG A 20 -17.94 7.14 14.58
CA ARG A 20 -18.24 7.89 15.81
C ARG A 20 -18.21 7.04 17.09
N PRO A 21 -18.94 5.91 17.21
CA PRO A 21 -18.89 5.08 18.40
C PRO A 21 -17.51 4.41 18.60
N LYS A 22 -16.77 4.15 17.54
CA LYS A 22 -15.44 3.55 17.62
C LYS A 22 -14.40 4.56 18.12
N LEU A 23 -14.51 5.81 17.69
CA LEU A 23 -13.69 6.90 18.20
C LEU A 23 -13.92 7.16 19.70
N ALA A 24 -15.15 7.08 20.16
CA ALA A 24 -15.48 7.25 21.59
C ALA A 24 -14.76 6.22 22.47
N GLU A 25 -14.52 5.01 21.98
CA GLU A 25 -13.85 3.92 22.69
C GLU A 25 -12.35 3.77 22.29
N GLY A 26 -11.86 4.59 21.37
CA GLY A 26 -10.49 4.55 20.83
C GLY A 26 -10.33 3.68 19.60
N LEU A 27 -9.91 4.30 18.50
CA LEU A 27 -9.72 3.68 17.19
C LEU A 27 -8.25 3.80 16.72
N ILE A 28 -7.63 2.67 16.37
CA ILE A 28 -6.39 2.64 15.59
C ILE A 28 -6.74 2.36 14.13
N VAL A 29 -6.18 3.14 13.21
CA VAL A 29 -6.25 2.86 11.76
C VAL A 29 -4.91 2.33 11.28
N ALA A 30 -4.88 1.09 10.77
CA ALA A 30 -3.71 0.53 10.10
C ALA A 30 -3.45 1.31 8.80
N PHE A 31 -2.50 2.22 8.85
CA PHE A 31 -2.20 3.21 7.82
C PHE A 31 -1.02 2.77 6.96
N SER A 32 -1.27 2.51 5.68
CA SER A 32 -0.24 2.05 4.73
C SER A 32 0.29 3.17 3.82
N GLY A 33 -0.16 4.42 3.98
CA GLY A 33 0.16 5.49 3.02
C GLY A 33 -0.49 5.33 1.64
N GLY A 34 -1.39 4.37 1.46
CA GLY A 34 -2.20 4.21 0.25
C GLY A 34 -3.49 5.03 0.32
N VAL A 35 -4.11 5.28 -0.84
CA VAL A 35 -5.31 6.14 -1.00
C VAL A 35 -6.44 5.76 -0.03
N ASP A 36 -6.75 4.47 0.07
CA ASP A 36 -7.89 4.00 0.86
C ASP A 36 -7.64 4.18 2.37
N SER A 37 -6.44 3.82 2.86
CA SER A 37 -6.07 4.03 4.25
C SER A 37 -5.92 5.51 4.60
N ALA A 38 -5.42 6.33 3.67
CA ALA A 38 -5.32 7.78 3.84
C ALA A 38 -6.71 8.41 3.99
N PHE A 39 -7.65 8.05 3.12
CA PHE A 39 -9.01 8.54 3.23
C PHE A 39 -9.70 8.11 4.54
N LEU A 40 -9.57 6.83 4.92
CA LEU A 40 -10.13 6.34 6.19
C LEU A 40 -9.56 7.11 7.40
N THR A 41 -8.23 7.28 7.43
CA THR A 41 -7.55 7.97 8.53
C THR A 41 -7.97 9.44 8.61
N TRP A 42 -8.03 10.12 7.47
CA TRP A 42 -8.49 11.50 7.38
C TRP A 42 -9.97 11.64 7.80
N ALA A 43 -10.85 10.76 7.32
CA ALA A 43 -12.26 10.77 7.68
C ALA A 43 -12.47 10.56 9.18
N ALA A 44 -11.71 9.64 9.78
CA ALA A 44 -11.73 9.39 11.22
C ALA A 44 -11.25 10.61 12.01
N GLU A 45 -10.18 11.29 11.56
CA GLU A 45 -9.69 12.51 12.20
C GLU A 45 -10.72 13.65 12.11
N ARG A 46 -11.33 13.85 10.95
CA ARG A 46 -12.40 14.85 10.78
C ARG A 46 -13.60 14.59 11.70
N GLU A 47 -14.02 13.32 11.82
CA GLU A 47 -15.10 12.96 12.72
C GLU A 47 -14.68 13.14 14.20
N ARG A 48 -13.44 12.76 14.56
CA ARG A 48 -12.92 12.96 15.91
C ARG A 48 -12.89 14.43 16.33
N GLN A 49 -12.57 15.34 15.39
CA GLN A 49 -12.59 16.79 15.65
C GLN A 49 -13.99 17.31 15.97
N VAL A 50 -15.05 16.65 15.47
CA VAL A 50 -16.44 17.05 15.69
C VAL A 50 -17.04 16.33 16.90
N SER A 51 -16.87 15.02 17.00
CA SER A 51 -17.52 14.19 18.01
C SER A 51 -16.67 13.92 19.25
N GLY A 52 -15.38 14.25 19.20
CA GLY A 52 -14.40 13.88 20.23
C GLY A 52 -13.92 12.45 20.07
N GLY A 53 -13.31 11.93 21.14
CA GLY A 53 -12.80 10.56 21.20
C GLY A 53 -11.31 10.45 20.90
N LYS A 54 -10.86 9.23 20.64
CA LYS A 54 -9.43 8.87 20.55
C LYS A 54 -9.12 8.19 19.21
N LEU A 55 -8.14 8.72 18.50
CA LEU A 55 -7.67 8.21 17.23
C LEU A 55 -6.15 8.14 17.21
N ALA A 56 -5.61 7.10 16.60
CA ALA A 56 -4.24 7.07 16.11
C ALA A 56 -4.16 6.30 14.78
N ALA A 57 -3.27 6.73 13.90
CA ALA A 57 -2.81 5.91 12.79
C ALA A 57 -1.62 5.05 13.24
N LEU A 58 -1.44 3.86 12.67
CA LEU A 58 -0.30 2.99 12.89
C LEU A 58 0.27 2.50 11.57
N THR A 59 1.57 2.67 11.40
CA THR A 59 2.30 2.17 10.24
C THR A 59 3.44 1.27 10.69
N THR A 60 3.54 0.09 10.10
CA THR A 60 4.69 -0.79 10.28
C THR A 60 5.77 -0.46 9.27
N LEU A 61 6.99 -0.29 9.75
CA LEU A 61 8.20 -0.07 8.95
C LEU A 61 8.89 -1.41 8.70
N SER A 62 9.15 -1.71 7.47
CA SER A 62 9.95 -2.87 7.04
C SER A 62 10.74 -2.51 5.79
N GLU A 63 11.64 -3.38 5.39
CA GLU A 63 12.39 -3.24 4.13
C GLU A 63 11.49 -3.29 2.89
N SER A 64 10.26 -3.80 3.05
CA SER A 64 9.26 -3.82 1.97
C SER A 64 8.52 -2.49 1.79
N PHE A 65 8.62 -1.58 2.76
CA PHE A 65 8.02 -0.24 2.72
C PHE A 65 9.04 0.77 2.17
N SER A 66 8.82 1.25 0.96
CA SER A 66 9.81 2.10 0.29
C SER A 66 9.97 3.46 0.97
N GLN A 67 11.16 4.06 0.87
CA GLN A 67 11.43 5.40 1.40
C GLN A 67 10.49 6.47 0.82
N ALA A 68 10.11 6.33 -0.46
CA ALA A 68 9.18 7.25 -1.09
C ALA A 68 7.77 7.15 -0.49
N GLU A 69 7.28 5.92 -0.24
CA GLU A 69 5.99 5.70 0.43
C GLU A 69 6.01 6.19 1.88
N ARG A 70 7.14 6.00 2.56
CA ARG A 70 7.34 6.50 3.92
C ARG A 70 7.26 8.04 3.96
N ALA A 71 7.97 8.73 3.09
CA ALA A 71 7.95 10.19 3.02
C ALA A 71 6.54 10.74 2.69
N ASP A 72 5.79 10.06 1.81
CA ASP A 72 4.40 10.43 1.52
C ASP A 72 3.49 10.21 2.73
N ALA A 73 3.66 9.10 3.46
CA ALA A 73 2.92 8.78 4.65
C ALA A 73 3.19 9.79 5.79
N GLU A 74 4.47 10.11 6.04
CA GLU A 74 4.89 11.10 7.02
C GLU A 74 4.26 12.47 6.72
N ARG A 75 4.40 12.94 5.47
CA ARG A 75 3.83 14.22 5.05
C ARG A 75 2.32 14.27 5.25
N PHE A 76 1.59 13.21 4.88
CA PHE A 76 0.15 13.15 5.04
C PHE A 76 -0.27 13.27 6.51
N ILE A 77 0.36 12.51 7.39
CA ILE A 77 0.10 12.51 8.83
C ILE A 77 0.38 13.88 9.44
N GLU A 78 1.52 14.49 9.10
CA GLU A 78 1.91 15.83 9.57
C GLU A 78 0.95 16.90 9.08
N THR A 79 0.61 16.90 7.78
CA THR A 79 -0.29 17.90 7.17
C THR A 79 -1.66 17.89 7.82
N HIS A 80 -2.16 16.73 8.24
CA HIS A 80 -3.49 16.59 8.84
C HIS A 80 -3.48 16.54 10.37
N GLY A 81 -2.31 16.62 11.01
CA GLY A 81 -2.17 16.63 12.47
C GLY A 81 -2.67 15.36 13.15
N ILE A 82 -2.51 14.21 12.50
CA ILE A 82 -3.05 12.93 12.98
C ILE A 82 -2.06 12.28 13.95
N PRO A 83 -2.48 11.88 15.17
CA PRO A 83 -1.64 11.09 16.08
C PRO A 83 -1.20 9.79 15.39
N HIS A 84 0.10 9.45 15.48
CA HIS A 84 0.64 8.35 14.69
C HIS A 84 1.70 7.54 15.45
N PHE A 85 1.63 6.22 15.32
CA PHE A 85 2.63 5.28 15.80
C PHE A 85 3.42 4.68 14.63
N TRP A 86 4.74 4.81 14.70
CA TRP A 86 5.66 4.07 13.85
C TRP A 86 6.15 2.84 14.61
N HIS A 87 6.02 1.66 14.02
CA HIS A 87 6.46 0.41 14.64
C HIS A 87 7.27 -0.42 13.65
N GLU A 88 8.40 -0.96 14.09
CA GLU A 88 9.20 -1.83 13.24
C GLU A 88 8.56 -3.20 13.08
N SER A 89 8.47 -3.67 11.84
CA SER A 89 8.00 -5.00 11.49
C SER A 89 9.15 -6.00 11.53
N LYS A 90 8.83 -7.22 11.93
CA LYS A 90 9.73 -8.36 11.90
C LYS A 90 9.39 -9.35 10.77
N GLU A 91 8.62 -8.91 9.75
CA GLU A 91 8.17 -9.79 8.67
C GLU A 91 9.31 -10.49 7.93
N MET A 92 10.51 -9.85 7.87
CA MET A 92 11.71 -10.44 7.27
C MET A 92 12.29 -11.61 8.07
N LEU A 93 11.93 -11.76 9.34
CA LEU A 93 12.31 -12.89 10.18
C LEU A 93 11.33 -14.07 10.05
N ASN A 94 10.19 -13.87 9.37
CA ASN A 94 9.19 -14.91 9.15
C ASN A 94 9.51 -15.69 7.85
N PRO A 95 9.88 -16.98 7.94
CA PRO A 95 10.15 -17.81 6.76
C PRO A 95 8.95 -17.93 5.81
N GLU A 96 7.71 -17.96 6.34
CA GLU A 96 6.50 -18.04 5.54
C GLU A 96 6.23 -16.76 4.72
N TYR A 97 6.72 -15.63 5.21
CA TYR A 97 6.71 -14.40 4.43
C TYR A 97 7.83 -14.37 3.38
N THR A 98 9.05 -14.74 3.78
CA THR A 98 10.23 -14.60 2.91
C THR A 98 10.26 -15.60 1.75
N ILE A 99 9.58 -16.73 1.84
CA ILE A 99 9.41 -17.69 0.73
C ILE A 99 8.62 -17.09 -0.44
N ASN A 100 7.89 -16.00 -0.21
CA ASN A 100 7.17 -15.22 -1.22
C ASN A 100 6.17 -16.05 -2.04
N ASP A 101 5.42 -16.88 -1.38
CA ASP A 101 4.33 -17.64 -1.98
C ASP A 101 3.05 -16.78 -2.14
N ARG A 102 1.95 -17.41 -2.56
CA ARG A 102 0.65 -16.75 -2.73
C ARG A 102 0.06 -16.26 -1.41
N ASN A 103 0.50 -16.79 -0.26
CA ASN A 103 0.03 -16.43 1.08
C ASN A 103 0.86 -15.31 1.73
N ARG A 104 1.94 -14.84 1.08
CA ARG A 104 2.79 -13.77 1.62
C ARG A 104 2.01 -12.60 2.23
N CYS A 105 0.96 -12.12 1.53
CA CYS A 105 0.16 -11.00 2.03
C CYS A 105 -0.66 -11.35 3.28
N PHE A 106 -1.01 -12.62 3.48
CA PHE A 106 -1.63 -13.09 4.72
C PHE A 106 -0.67 -12.95 5.90
N HIS A 107 0.56 -13.44 5.77
CA HIS A 107 1.57 -13.40 6.82
C HIS A 107 1.96 -11.95 7.18
N CYS A 108 2.21 -11.10 6.19
CA CYS A 108 2.46 -9.66 6.39
C CYS A 108 1.31 -8.97 7.14
N LYS A 109 0.06 -9.22 6.73
CA LYS A 109 -1.10 -8.59 7.37
C LYS A 109 -1.37 -9.13 8.77
N THR A 110 -1.14 -10.42 9.01
CA THR A 110 -1.25 -11.02 10.35
C THR A 110 -0.28 -10.35 11.33
N GLU A 111 0.98 -10.15 10.91
CA GLU A 111 1.95 -9.44 11.74
C GLU A 111 1.54 -7.99 12.01
N LEU A 112 1.14 -7.24 10.97
CA LEU A 112 0.64 -5.87 11.13
C LEU A 112 -0.49 -5.81 12.17
N PHE A 113 -1.46 -6.72 12.09
CA PHE A 113 -2.61 -6.71 13.00
C PHE A 113 -2.24 -7.11 14.41
N ASN A 114 -1.29 -8.04 14.60
CA ASN A 114 -0.74 -8.37 15.90
C ASN A 114 -0.09 -7.13 16.56
N ILE A 115 0.72 -6.40 15.81
CA ILE A 115 1.32 -5.14 16.26
C ILE A 115 0.23 -4.10 16.60
N CYS A 116 -0.81 -3.98 15.76
CA CYS A 116 -1.94 -3.10 16.07
C CYS A 116 -2.63 -3.48 17.39
N HIS A 117 -2.81 -4.78 17.66
CA HIS A 117 -3.40 -5.25 18.92
C HIS A 117 -2.49 -5.01 20.13
N GLU A 118 -1.16 -5.14 19.99
CA GLU A 118 -0.20 -4.82 21.04
C GLU A 118 -0.27 -3.34 21.42
N VAL A 119 -0.16 -2.46 20.41
CA VAL A 119 -0.26 -0.99 20.63
C VAL A 119 -1.65 -0.59 21.14
N ALA A 120 -2.71 -1.24 20.68
CA ALA A 120 -4.07 -0.98 21.15
C ALA A 120 -4.22 -1.27 22.65
N ARG A 121 -3.67 -2.38 23.14
CA ARG A 121 -3.68 -2.73 24.56
C ARG A 121 -2.80 -1.79 25.41
N GLU A 122 -1.64 -1.43 24.87
CA GLU A 122 -0.65 -0.58 25.57
C GLU A 122 -1.15 0.85 25.76
N HIS A 123 -1.96 1.32 24.82
CA HIS A 123 -2.45 2.69 24.76
C HIS A 123 -3.97 2.81 24.92
N ASP A 124 -4.68 1.83 25.46
CA ASP A 124 -6.12 1.85 25.70
C ASP A 124 -6.97 2.24 24.46
N PHE A 125 -6.70 1.63 23.33
CA PHE A 125 -7.58 1.65 22.17
C PHE A 125 -8.36 0.35 22.10
N LYS A 126 -9.64 0.42 21.74
CA LYS A 126 -10.50 -0.77 21.68
C LYS A 126 -10.63 -1.31 20.25
N TRP A 127 -10.61 -0.44 19.26
CA TRP A 127 -10.93 -0.79 17.88
C TRP A 127 -9.74 -0.61 16.95
N ILE A 128 -9.65 -1.51 15.97
CA ILE A 128 -8.65 -1.44 14.90
C ILE A 128 -9.39 -1.51 13.58
N ALA A 129 -9.04 -0.63 12.64
CA ALA A 129 -9.62 -0.59 11.29
C ALA A 129 -8.53 -0.53 10.22
N TYR A 130 -8.87 -0.91 8.98
CA TYR A 130 -7.97 -0.80 7.84
C TYR A 130 -8.71 -0.39 6.57
N GLY A 131 -7.97 0.06 5.55
CA GLY A 131 -8.49 0.64 4.32
C GLY A 131 -8.99 -0.38 3.29
N TYR A 132 -9.87 -1.32 3.67
CA TYR A 132 -10.56 -2.22 2.76
C TYR A 132 -11.87 -1.57 2.31
N ASN A 133 -12.07 -1.44 1.00
CA ASN A 133 -13.20 -0.73 0.42
C ASN A 133 -14.18 -1.68 -0.31
N ALA A 134 -15.34 -1.15 -0.73
CA ALA A 134 -16.39 -1.96 -1.36
C ALA A 134 -15.99 -2.58 -2.71
N SER A 135 -15.04 -1.97 -3.45
CA SER A 135 -14.52 -2.54 -4.70
C SER A 135 -13.64 -3.77 -4.49
N ASP A 136 -13.12 -3.97 -3.27
CA ASP A 136 -12.31 -5.13 -2.93
C ASP A 136 -13.15 -6.38 -2.58
N ARG A 137 -14.48 -6.22 -2.43
CA ARG A 137 -15.41 -7.33 -2.17
C ARG A 137 -15.43 -8.28 -3.37
N GLY A 138 -15.41 -9.57 -3.07
CA GLY A 138 -15.43 -10.63 -4.09
C GLY A 138 -14.05 -11.04 -4.62
N ASP A 139 -12.99 -10.32 -4.26
CA ASP A 139 -11.62 -10.72 -4.53
C ASP A 139 -11.07 -11.51 -3.31
N ILE A 140 -10.73 -12.78 -3.52
CA ILE A 140 -10.14 -13.62 -2.46
C ILE A 140 -8.71 -13.15 -2.22
N ARG A 141 -8.58 -12.16 -1.33
CA ARG A 141 -7.27 -11.61 -0.97
C ARG A 141 -6.78 -12.23 0.34
N PRO A 142 -5.62 -12.90 0.35
CA PRO A 142 -5.06 -13.46 1.57
C PRO A 142 -4.96 -12.44 2.72
N GLY A 143 -4.64 -11.18 2.42
CA GLY A 143 -4.61 -10.11 3.42
C GLY A 143 -5.97 -9.76 4.04
N HIS A 144 -7.09 -9.94 3.32
CA HIS A 144 -8.42 -9.76 3.89
C HIS A 144 -8.79 -10.91 4.85
N LYS A 145 -8.38 -12.13 4.52
CA LYS A 145 -8.54 -13.27 5.42
C LYS A 145 -7.87 -13.01 6.76
N ALA A 146 -6.63 -12.49 6.75
CA ALA A 146 -5.93 -12.09 7.98
C ALA A 146 -6.71 -11.02 8.78
N ALA A 147 -7.34 -10.05 8.11
CA ALA A 147 -8.13 -9.03 8.80
C ALA A 147 -9.35 -9.62 9.51
N VAL A 148 -10.07 -10.53 8.84
CA VAL A 148 -11.23 -11.22 9.43
C VAL A 148 -10.81 -12.06 10.64
N GLU A 149 -9.74 -12.85 10.52
CA GLU A 149 -9.24 -13.70 11.61
C GLU A 149 -8.75 -12.89 12.82
N ASN A 150 -8.31 -11.66 12.61
CA ASN A 150 -7.87 -10.74 13.66
C ASN A 150 -8.95 -9.74 14.10
N SER A 151 -10.20 -9.90 13.67
CA SER A 151 -11.33 -9.03 14.04
C SER A 151 -11.10 -7.54 13.70
N ILE A 152 -10.46 -7.27 12.56
CA ILE A 152 -10.17 -5.91 12.10
C ILE A 152 -11.36 -5.34 11.33
N LEU A 153 -11.76 -4.12 11.69
CA LEU A 153 -12.89 -3.43 11.07
C LEU A 153 -12.57 -2.96 9.65
N SER A 154 -13.59 -2.94 8.80
CA SER A 154 -13.53 -2.47 7.40
C SER A 154 -14.56 -1.38 7.13
N PRO A 155 -14.48 -0.20 7.77
CA PRO A 155 -15.53 0.82 7.75
C PRO A 155 -15.85 1.34 6.35
N LEU A 156 -14.86 1.44 5.46
CA LEU A 156 -15.08 1.87 4.06
C LEU A 156 -15.98 0.89 3.31
N ALA A 157 -15.72 -0.41 3.48
CA ALA A 157 -16.55 -1.44 2.85
C ALA A 157 -17.94 -1.52 3.51
N GLU A 158 -18.04 -1.33 4.82
CA GLU A 158 -19.30 -1.29 5.56
C GLU A 158 -20.20 -0.16 5.04
N ALA A 159 -19.67 1.05 4.90
CA ALA A 159 -20.35 2.22 4.32
C ALA A 159 -20.57 2.10 2.78
N GLY A 160 -20.15 1.01 2.13
CA GLY A 160 -20.33 0.81 0.71
C GLY A 160 -19.47 1.73 -0.19
N LEU A 161 -18.41 2.35 0.34
CA LEU A 161 -17.52 3.22 -0.40
C LEU A 161 -16.64 2.42 -1.36
N THR A 162 -16.77 2.74 -2.65
CA THR A 162 -15.91 2.19 -3.71
C THR A 162 -14.63 3.01 -3.85
N LYS A 163 -13.66 2.47 -4.58
CA LYS A 163 -12.41 3.18 -4.87
C LYS A 163 -12.63 4.50 -5.62
N ASP A 164 -13.61 4.53 -6.50
CA ASP A 164 -13.98 5.73 -7.26
C ASP A 164 -14.65 6.77 -6.36
N ASP A 165 -15.55 6.33 -5.45
CA ASP A 165 -16.15 7.22 -4.44
C ASP A 165 -15.06 7.84 -3.55
N ILE A 166 -14.11 7.03 -3.08
CA ILE A 166 -13.00 7.49 -2.24
C ILE A 166 -12.18 8.56 -2.96
N ARG A 167 -11.75 8.31 -4.20
CA ARG A 167 -10.98 9.28 -4.99
C ARG A 167 -11.76 10.56 -5.27
N LEU A 168 -13.06 10.45 -5.55
CA LEU A 168 -13.95 11.60 -5.74
C LEU A 168 -14.00 12.45 -4.47
N LEU A 169 -14.29 11.85 -3.32
CA LEU A 169 -14.36 12.54 -2.04
C LEU A 169 -13.02 13.16 -1.63
N MET A 170 -11.91 12.48 -1.89
CA MET A 170 -10.57 13.04 -1.66
C MET A 170 -10.32 14.31 -2.47
N ARG A 171 -10.65 14.30 -3.78
CA ARG A 171 -10.51 15.50 -4.64
C ARG A 171 -11.39 16.65 -4.17
N GLU A 172 -12.65 16.35 -3.79
CA GLU A 172 -13.58 17.37 -3.29
C GLU A 172 -13.12 18.00 -1.97
N ASN A 173 -12.35 17.27 -1.17
CA ASN A 173 -11.80 17.76 0.08
C ASN A 173 -10.34 18.24 -0.04
N GLY A 174 -9.80 18.32 -1.26
CA GLY A 174 -8.45 18.84 -1.51
C GLY A 174 -7.32 17.96 -1.00
N LEU A 175 -7.55 16.65 -0.87
CA LEU A 175 -6.53 15.71 -0.40
C LEU A 175 -5.55 15.37 -1.53
N GLU A 176 -4.28 15.66 -1.30
CA GLU A 176 -3.20 15.53 -2.30
C GLU A 176 -2.96 14.09 -2.80
N MET A 177 -3.36 13.08 -2.02
CA MET A 177 -3.20 11.67 -2.39
C MET A 177 -4.32 11.13 -3.30
N ALA A 178 -5.32 11.92 -3.68
CA ALA A 178 -6.47 11.49 -4.48
C ALA A 178 -6.07 10.79 -5.78
N ASP A 179 -5.03 11.28 -6.45
CA ASP A 179 -4.55 10.78 -7.73
C ASP A 179 -3.30 9.87 -7.62
N LYS A 180 -2.89 9.53 -6.38
CA LYS A 180 -1.76 8.64 -6.16
C LYS A 180 -2.01 7.29 -6.84
N PRO A 181 -1.10 6.81 -7.71
CA PRO A 181 -1.20 5.47 -8.28
C PRO A 181 -1.18 4.39 -7.19
N ALA A 182 -1.80 3.24 -7.48
CA ALA A 182 -1.67 2.10 -6.58
C ALA A 182 -0.19 1.71 -6.41
N SER A 183 0.30 1.73 -5.19
CA SER A 183 1.70 1.43 -4.87
C SER A 183 1.77 0.32 -3.81
N PRO A 184 1.63 -0.95 -4.22
CA PRO A 184 1.83 -2.07 -3.33
C PRO A 184 3.29 -2.13 -2.86
N CYS A 185 3.57 -2.85 -1.75
CA CYS A 185 4.90 -2.97 -1.13
C CYS A 185 5.98 -3.46 -2.11
N LEU A 186 7.26 -3.20 -1.84
CA LEU A 186 8.40 -3.63 -2.69
C LEU A 186 8.42 -5.14 -2.90
N SER A 187 7.99 -5.96 -1.93
CA SER A 187 7.92 -7.41 -2.06
C SER A 187 7.01 -7.87 -3.21
N SER A 188 6.02 -7.04 -3.58
CA SER A 188 5.17 -7.32 -4.74
C SER A 188 5.89 -7.20 -6.08
N ARG A 189 7.10 -6.64 -6.11
CA ARG A 189 7.96 -6.55 -7.28
C ARG A 189 8.76 -7.82 -7.52
N LEU A 190 8.96 -8.63 -6.49
CA LEU A 190 9.58 -9.94 -6.64
C LEU A 190 8.53 -10.92 -7.18
N MET A 191 8.88 -11.67 -8.20
CA MET A 191 7.98 -12.69 -8.74
C MET A 191 7.70 -13.77 -7.69
N THR A 192 6.48 -14.30 -7.68
CA THR A 192 6.08 -15.36 -6.75
C THR A 192 7.08 -16.51 -6.77
N GLY A 193 7.54 -16.94 -5.59
CA GLY A 193 8.57 -17.96 -5.40
C GLY A 193 10.00 -17.43 -5.40
N VAL A 194 10.23 -16.16 -5.76
CA VAL A 194 11.54 -15.52 -5.56
C VAL A 194 11.68 -15.15 -4.09
N PHE A 195 12.61 -15.78 -3.39
CA PHE A 195 12.84 -15.57 -1.97
C PHE A 195 13.14 -14.09 -1.67
N ILE A 196 12.43 -13.51 -0.70
CA ILE A 196 12.57 -12.11 -0.30
C ILE A 196 13.81 -11.95 0.57
N THR A 197 14.65 -10.98 0.22
CA THR A 197 15.79 -10.55 1.04
C THR A 197 15.86 -9.03 1.06
N PRO A 198 16.43 -8.41 2.13
CA PRO A 198 16.62 -6.96 2.19
C PRO A 198 17.38 -6.42 0.96
N ARG A 199 18.38 -7.16 0.49
CA ARG A 199 19.16 -6.78 -0.71
C ARG A 199 18.30 -6.70 -1.97
N LYS A 200 17.44 -7.71 -2.22
CA LYS A 200 16.56 -7.71 -3.41
C LYS A 200 15.55 -6.58 -3.36
N LEU A 201 14.99 -6.30 -2.18
CA LEU A 201 14.07 -5.17 -2.00
C LEU A 201 14.78 -3.84 -2.25
N LYS A 202 15.98 -3.68 -1.72
CA LYS A 202 16.81 -2.48 -1.94
C LYS A 202 17.20 -2.33 -3.41
N ASP A 203 17.55 -3.41 -4.09
CA ASP A 203 17.84 -3.38 -5.53
C ASP A 203 16.63 -2.84 -6.31
N VAL A 204 15.45 -3.39 -6.06
CA VAL A 204 14.21 -2.93 -6.73
C VAL A 204 13.94 -1.46 -6.43
N GLU A 205 14.05 -1.04 -5.17
CA GLU A 205 13.84 0.36 -4.77
C GLU A 205 14.78 1.32 -5.50
N ASP A 206 16.07 0.97 -5.58
CA ASP A 206 17.08 1.79 -6.23
C ASP A 206 16.82 1.92 -7.74
N PHE A 207 16.41 0.82 -8.40
CA PHE A 207 16.04 0.88 -9.82
C PHE A 207 14.76 1.69 -10.03
N GLU A 208 13.75 1.57 -9.16
CA GLU A 208 12.55 2.42 -9.19
C GLU A 208 12.92 3.90 -8.94
N ALA A 209 13.92 4.18 -8.09
CA ALA A 209 14.43 5.54 -7.88
C ALA A 209 15.14 6.11 -9.11
N ILE A 210 15.88 5.30 -9.87
CA ILE A 210 16.48 5.72 -11.15
C ILE A 210 15.39 6.15 -12.13
N LEU A 211 14.33 5.35 -12.29
CA LEU A 211 13.21 5.65 -13.18
C LEU A 211 12.49 6.93 -12.76
N ARG A 212 12.20 7.07 -11.46
CA ARG A 212 11.53 8.26 -10.91
C ARG A 212 12.35 9.53 -11.12
N LYS A 213 13.66 9.49 -10.83
CA LYS A 213 14.58 10.61 -11.08
C LYS A 213 14.71 10.94 -12.56
N GLY A 214 14.50 9.96 -13.44
CA GLY A 214 14.45 10.12 -14.89
C GLY A 214 13.12 10.69 -15.40
N GLY A 215 12.17 11.03 -14.53
CA GLY A 215 10.90 11.67 -14.89
C GLY A 215 9.73 10.73 -15.17
N LEU A 216 9.92 9.40 -15.02
CA LEU A 216 8.82 8.44 -15.17
C LEU A 216 7.87 8.52 -13.96
N ARG A 217 6.57 8.36 -14.21
CA ARG A 217 5.52 8.48 -13.19
C ARG A 217 4.87 7.15 -12.85
N VAL A 218 4.64 6.29 -13.85
CA VAL A 218 3.93 5.02 -13.67
C VAL A 218 4.77 3.88 -14.21
N PHE A 219 5.41 3.17 -13.31
CA PHE A 219 6.33 2.08 -13.61
C PHE A 219 6.37 1.04 -12.50
N ARG A 220 6.97 -0.11 -12.80
CA ARG A 220 7.39 -1.14 -11.83
C ARG A 220 8.69 -1.79 -12.30
N VAL A 221 9.54 -2.08 -11.34
CA VAL A 221 10.72 -2.92 -11.58
C VAL A 221 10.43 -4.30 -10.98
N ARG A 222 10.30 -5.32 -11.85
CA ARG A 222 10.07 -6.70 -11.44
C ARG A 222 11.37 -7.47 -11.38
N LEU A 223 11.61 -8.14 -10.25
CA LEU A 223 12.76 -9.01 -10.07
C LEU A 223 12.35 -10.45 -10.33
N HIS A 224 13.03 -11.06 -11.28
CA HIS A 224 12.92 -12.48 -11.64
C HIS A 224 14.20 -13.19 -11.25
N GLU A 225 14.07 -14.42 -10.75
CA GLU A 225 15.18 -15.29 -10.41
C GLU A 225 14.79 -16.73 -10.71
N ASP A 226 15.62 -17.44 -11.46
CA ASP A 226 15.45 -18.85 -11.77
C ASP A 226 16.83 -19.51 -11.75
N GLY A 227 17.07 -20.34 -10.74
CA GLY A 227 18.39 -20.93 -10.50
C GLY A 227 19.49 -19.86 -10.34
N SER A 228 20.47 -19.90 -11.23
CA SER A 228 21.59 -18.94 -11.25
C SER A 228 21.29 -17.66 -12.01
N THR A 229 20.17 -17.61 -12.73
CA THR A 229 19.81 -16.47 -13.58
C THR A 229 18.90 -15.51 -12.84
N LYS A 230 19.29 -14.26 -12.75
CA LYS A 230 18.45 -13.19 -12.21
C LYS A 230 18.41 -12.01 -13.18
N PHE A 231 17.21 -11.45 -13.37
CA PHE A 231 17.04 -10.29 -14.24
C PHE A 231 15.95 -9.34 -13.74
N LEU A 232 16.01 -8.11 -14.20
CA LEU A 232 15.03 -7.09 -13.95
C LEU A 232 14.18 -6.87 -15.19
N ARG A 233 12.86 -6.78 -15.01
CA ARG A 233 11.88 -6.43 -16.04
C ARG A 233 11.22 -5.11 -15.67
N LEU A 234 11.41 -4.12 -16.51
CA LEU A 234 10.85 -2.78 -16.35
C LEU A 234 9.49 -2.73 -17.01
N GLU A 235 8.45 -2.50 -16.24
CA GLU A 235 7.09 -2.22 -16.72
C GLU A 235 6.87 -0.71 -16.65
N VAL A 236 6.66 -0.05 -17.78
CA VAL A 236 6.36 1.39 -17.85
C VAL A 236 5.14 1.62 -18.71
N VAL A 237 4.38 2.70 -18.50
CA VAL A 237 3.26 3.01 -19.39
C VAL A 237 3.76 3.30 -20.81
N PRO A 238 3.00 2.94 -21.86
CA PRO A 238 3.46 3.05 -23.25
C PRO A 238 4.00 4.44 -23.60
N GLY A 239 3.38 5.51 -23.10
CA GLY A 239 3.81 6.89 -23.36
C GLY A 239 5.15 7.28 -22.73
N GLU A 240 5.68 6.49 -21.77
CA GLU A 240 6.94 6.75 -21.09
C GLU A 240 8.07 5.79 -21.52
N MET A 241 7.81 4.84 -22.45
CA MET A 241 8.82 3.86 -22.90
C MET A 241 10.07 4.53 -23.50
N GLN A 242 9.88 5.57 -24.30
CA GLN A 242 11.01 6.30 -24.90
C GLN A 242 11.89 6.95 -23.82
N LEU A 243 11.28 7.46 -22.75
CA LEU A 243 12.01 8.03 -21.64
C LEU A 243 12.81 6.95 -20.86
N ALA A 244 12.21 5.75 -20.70
CA ALA A 244 12.93 4.62 -20.10
C ALA A 244 14.15 4.20 -20.93
N LEU A 245 14.02 4.20 -22.26
CA LEU A 245 15.13 3.88 -23.19
C LEU A 245 16.28 4.90 -23.10
N GLN A 246 16.02 6.16 -22.81
CA GLN A 246 17.06 7.17 -22.57
C GLN A 246 17.90 6.86 -21.32
N LEU A 247 17.36 6.13 -20.36
CA LEU A 247 18.05 5.71 -19.14
C LEU A 247 18.81 4.37 -19.30
N ARG A 248 18.78 3.75 -20.49
CA ARG A 248 19.29 2.38 -20.73
C ARG A 248 20.70 2.13 -20.22
N GLU A 249 21.62 3.04 -20.48
CA GLU A 249 23.05 2.85 -20.11
C GLU A 249 23.20 2.80 -18.59
N LYS A 250 22.53 3.72 -17.88
CA LYS A 250 22.56 3.75 -16.43
C LYS A 250 21.94 2.49 -15.83
N LEU A 251 20.77 2.08 -16.34
CA LEU A 251 20.05 0.90 -15.86
C LEU A 251 20.84 -0.39 -16.10
N VAL A 252 21.44 -0.55 -17.29
CA VAL A 252 22.24 -1.74 -17.63
C VAL A 252 23.53 -1.79 -16.82
N ASN A 253 24.25 -0.68 -16.67
CA ASN A 253 25.48 -0.63 -15.89
C ASN A 253 25.23 -0.94 -14.42
N GLU A 254 24.19 -0.36 -13.84
CA GLU A 254 23.75 -0.65 -12.46
C GLU A 254 23.37 -2.12 -12.29
N GLY A 255 22.61 -2.67 -13.25
CA GLY A 255 22.21 -4.07 -13.24
C GLY A 255 23.40 -5.02 -13.25
N ARG A 256 24.37 -4.78 -14.14
CA ARG A 256 25.62 -5.57 -14.21
C ARG A 256 26.44 -5.48 -12.93
N ALA A 257 26.58 -4.28 -12.37
CA ALA A 257 27.31 -4.06 -11.11
C ALA A 257 26.69 -4.86 -9.93
N ARG A 258 25.39 -5.08 -9.94
CA ARG A 258 24.64 -5.88 -8.95
C ARG A 258 24.51 -7.36 -9.31
N GLY A 259 25.10 -7.78 -10.45
CA GLY A 259 25.10 -9.16 -10.91
C GLY A 259 23.78 -9.63 -11.53
N TYR A 260 22.98 -8.71 -12.07
CA TYR A 260 21.83 -9.08 -12.90
C TYR A 260 22.29 -9.45 -14.31
N THR A 261 21.79 -10.57 -14.82
CA THR A 261 22.11 -11.05 -16.17
C THR A 261 21.54 -10.11 -17.23
N TRP A 262 20.31 -9.64 -17.01
CA TRP A 262 19.64 -8.72 -17.94
C TRP A 262 18.83 -7.67 -17.18
N VAL A 263 18.73 -6.50 -17.81
CA VAL A 263 17.72 -5.49 -17.53
C VAL A 263 16.88 -5.34 -18.80
N THR A 264 15.60 -5.67 -18.72
CA THR A 264 14.70 -5.76 -19.87
C THR A 264 13.57 -4.74 -19.75
N LEU A 265 13.03 -4.29 -20.89
CA LEU A 265 11.81 -3.49 -20.94
C LEU A 265 10.65 -4.39 -21.41
N ASP A 266 9.56 -4.39 -20.64
CA ASP A 266 8.35 -5.10 -21.02
C ASP A 266 7.60 -4.30 -22.11
N LEU A 267 7.52 -4.85 -23.32
CA LEU A 267 6.86 -4.19 -24.44
C LEU A 267 5.34 -4.11 -24.27
N ALA A 268 4.73 -4.96 -23.44
CA ALA A 268 3.31 -4.85 -23.08
C ALA A 268 3.05 -3.68 -22.13
N GLY A 269 4.10 -3.16 -21.49
CA GLY A 269 4.03 -2.04 -20.58
C GLY A 269 3.43 -2.37 -19.20
N TYR A 270 3.22 -1.33 -18.41
CA TYR A 270 2.64 -1.45 -17.10
C TYR A 270 1.15 -1.81 -17.16
N THR A 271 0.75 -2.81 -16.39
CA THR A 271 -0.65 -3.15 -16.15
C THR A 271 -0.89 -3.43 -14.68
N THR A 272 -2.02 -2.94 -14.15
CA THR A 272 -2.42 -3.23 -12.77
C THR A 272 -2.57 -4.75 -12.58
N GLY A 273 -1.95 -5.29 -11.51
CA GLY A 273 -1.96 -6.75 -11.25
C GLY A 273 -1.02 -7.58 -12.14
N GLY A 274 -0.23 -6.96 -13.02
CA GLY A 274 0.64 -7.64 -14.00
C GLY A 274 1.71 -8.58 -13.43
N GLY A 275 2.07 -8.43 -12.14
CA GLY A 275 3.07 -9.28 -11.48
C GLY A 275 2.68 -10.75 -11.33
N ASN A 276 1.40 -11.10 -11.42
CA ASN A 276 0.88 -12.45 -11.19
C ASN A 276 0.44 -13.18 -12.47
N ARG A 277 0.72 -12.63 -13.66
CA ARG A 277 0.22 -13.18 -14.93
C ARG A 277 0.77 -14.56 -15.31
N LEU A 278 1.90 -14.98 -14.72
CA LEU A 278 2.50 -16.30 -14.98
C LEU A 278 2.00 -17.41 -14.04
N ALA A 279 1.04 -17.14 -13.17
CA ALA A 279 0.51 -18.09 -12.18
C ALA A 279 -0.85 -18.68 -12.60
N LYS A 280 -1.10 -18.81 -13.91
CA LYS A 280 -2.25 -19.58 -14.44
C LYS A 280 -1.81 -20.94 -14.91
#